data_e24917c66322d211e81d2b175de39342
#
_entry.id   e24917c66322d211e81d2b175de39342
#
_cell.length_a   1.000
_cell.length_b   1.000
_cell.length_c   1.000
_cell.angle_alpha   90.00
_cell.angle_beta   90.00
_cell.angle_gamma   90.00
#
_symmetry.space_group_name_H-M   'P 1'
#
loop_
_entity.id
_entity.type
_entity.pdbx_description
1 polymer ?
#
loop_
_entity_poly.entity_id
_entity_poly.type
_entity_poly.pdbx_seq_one_letter_code
_entity_poly.pdbx_strand_id
1 'polypeptide(L)'
;MARIKSDGSDYYQERNIKNLDKIDALLLELPPFCEDFLRGVETRTSTLTRLNYIYDLRIFFDFLSNRKYRGFKAVQDITLEDLEQVTDTDLEIFLSYLSNYKFHNKRLSCNERAKARKLSTVRSMFKYFFNKGLIEVNHSTKVATPRLHEKEIIRLEGDEISSILDTAECGNGLSKHAVGYHEKTKIRDCAILTLFLGTGIRISELVGLNNESIDFSNNSFVVTRKGGNQAILYFSEEVGDALAAYLAQKENDPRVPSEEHALFLSLQYRRITVRAVENLVKKYAKIVTPLKKITPHKLRSTYGTALYRETGDIYIVADVLGHRDVNTTRKHYAAITEDHRRSVADAVKLHKQEGDQ
;
A
#
# COMPACT_ATOMS: atom_id res chain seq x y z
N MET A 1 22.36 -26.16 5.54
CA MET A 1 21.34 -25.17 5.13
C MET A 1 22.04 -23.93 4.63
N ALA A 2 22.11 -23.72 3.33
CA ALA A 2 22.71 -22.54 2.72
C ALA A 2 21.79 -21.33 3.02
N ARG A 3 22.34 -20.29 3.64
CA ARG A 3 21.66 -19.00 3.79
C ARG A 3 21.41 -18.45 2.39
N ILE A 4 20.17 -18.47 1.93
CA ILE A 4 19.74 -17.69 0.76
C ILE A 4 19.93 -16.22 1.16
N LYS A 5 20.95 -15.59 0.63
CA LYS A 5 21.11 -14.13 0.73
C LYS A 5 20.03 -13.51 -0.13
N SER A 6 18.94 -13.07 0.48
CA SER A 6 17.91 -12.33 -0.20
C SER A 6 18.32 -10.85 -0.22
N ASP A 7 18.83 -10.38 -1.33
CA ASP A 7 19.30 -9.00 -1.47
C ASP A 7 18.22 -7.95 -1.82
N GLY A 8 16.99 -8.19 -1.45
CA GLY A 8 16.02 -7.10 -1.29
C GLY A 8 16.39 -6.11 -0.18
N SER A 9 17.45 -6.37 0.60
CA SER A 9 17.93 -5.51 1.67
C SER A 9 18.34 -4.12 1.16
N ASP A 10 19.04 -4.02 0.05
CA ASP A 10 19.57 -2.76 -0.47
C ASP A 10 18.47 -1.78 -0.88
N TYR A 11 17.44 -2.24 -1.59
CA TYR A 11 16.31 -1.40 -1.98
C TYR A 11 15.59 -0.80 -0.77
N TYR A 12 15.34 -1.61 0.25
CA TYR A 12 14.64 -1.15 1.45
C TYR A 12 15.52 -0.24 2.31
N GLN A 13 16.82 -0.51 2.37
CA GLN A 13 17.80 0.35 3.04
C GLN A 13 17.92 1.71 2.36
N GLU A 14 18.15 1.75 1.05
CA GLU A 14 18.18 3.01 0.28
C GLU A 14 16.90 3.83 0.44
N ARG A 15 15.74 3.17 0.38
CA ARG A 15 14.46 3.84 0.61
C ARG A 15 14.36 4.42 2.01
N ASN A 16 14.85 3.70 3.02
CA ASN A 16 14.84 4.16 4.39
C ASN A 16 15.77 5.35 4.58
N ILE A 17 16.97 5.32 4.00
CA ILE A 17 17.92 6.46 4.01
C ILE A 17 17.25 7.69 3.36
N LYS A 18 16.70 7.55 2.15
CA LYS A 18 16.00 8.65 1.48
C LYS A 18 14.81 9.20 2.27
N ASN A 19 14.14 8.37 3.08
CA ASN A 19 13.09 8.82 3.98
C ASN A 19 13.65 9.57 5.18
N LEU A 20 14.80 9.14 5.75
CA LEU A 20 15.48 9.83 6.85
C LEU A 20 15.97 11.21 6.41
N ASP A 21 16.65 11.32 5.28
CA ASP A 21 17.07 12.61 4.72
C ASP A 21 15.91 13.60 4.57
N LYS A 22 14.73 13.09 4.14
CA LYS A 22 13.52 13.91 4.05
C LYS A 22 12.93 14.28 5.40
N ILE A 23 13.00 13.38 6.37
CA ILE A 23 12.56 13.62 7.75
C ILE A 23 13.39 14.77 8.32
N ASP A 24 14.71 14.68 8.22
CA ASP A 24 15.64 15.70 8.76
C ASP A 24 15.39 17.06 8.12
N ALA A 25 15.27 17.11 6.78
CA ALA A 25 14.98 18.36 6.08
C ALA A 25 13.64 19.00 6.48
N LEU A 26 12.59 18.18 6.69
CA LEU A 26 11.25 18.67 7.02
C LEU A 26 11.06 18.99 8.50
N LEU A 27 11.88 18.41 9.38
CA LEU A 27 11.88 18.74 10.82
C LEU A 27 12.23 20.21 11.07
N LEU A 28 13.09 20.80 10.22
CA LEU A 28 13.44 22.22 10.31
C LEU A 28 12.24 23.18 10.13
N GLU A 29 11.15 22.69 9.55
CA GLU A 29 9.91 23.45 9.37
C GLU A 29 8.91 23.26 10.52
N LEU A 30 9.26 22.50 11.55
CA LEU A 30 8.39 22.12 12.67
C LEU A 30 8.93 22.67 14.01
N PRO A 31 8.09 22.74 15.06
CA PRO A 31 8.57 23.02 16.41
C PRO A 31 9.64 22.01 16.85
N PRO A 32 10.70 22.46 17.58
CA PRO A 32 11.83 21.58 17.94
C PRO A 32 11.44 20.31 18.70
N PHE A 33 10.42 20.36 19.55
CA PHE A 33 9.94 19.18 20.29
C PHE A 33 9.37 18.06 19.40
N CYS A 34 9.05 18.34 18.13
CA CYS A 34 8.63 17.31 17.18
C CYS A 34 9.73 16.26 16.93
N GLU A 35 11.01 16.63 17.04
CA GLU A 35 12.12 15.70 16.96
C GLU A 35 12.06 14.65 18.09
N ASP A 36 11.79 15.10 19.32
CA ASP A 36 11.67 14.19 20.48
C ASP A 36 10.51 13.20 20.30
N PHE A 37 9.37 13.68 19.78
CA PHE A 37 8.25 12.80 19.45
C PHE A 37 8.65 11.74 18.40
N LEU A 38 9.29 12.14 17.30
CA LEU A 38 9.68 11.22 16.24
C LEU A 38 10.73 10.21 16.69
N ARG A 39 11.69 10.62 17.53
CA ARG A 39 12.66 9.74 18.19
C ARG A 39 11.96 8.76 19.14
N GLY A 40 11.00 9.23 19.90
CA GLY A 40 10.26 8.42 20.86
C GLY A 40 9.34 7.35 20.22
N VAL A 41 8.96 7.51 18.96
CA VAL A 41 8.15 6.52 18.22
C VAL A 41 8.98 5.67 17.24
N GLU A 42 10.27 5.89 17.14
CA GLU A 42 11.14 5.25 16.14
C GLU A 42 11.12 3.73 16.22
N THR A 43 11.26 3.17 17.40
CA THR A 43 11.35 1.70 17.61
C THR A 43 10.10 0.93 17.21
N ARG A 44 8.96 1.61 17.09
CA ARG A 44 7.64 0.98 16.78
C ARG A 44 7.02 1.44 15.47
N THR A 45 7.71 2.33 14.74
CA THR A 45 7.21 2.86 13.47
C THR A 45 8.26 2.74 12.37
N SER A 46 7.80 2.57 11.11
CA SER A 46 8.70 2.62 9.97
C SER A 46 9.08 4.06 9.62
N THR A 47 10.23 4.25 8.92
CA THR A 47 10.65 5.55 8.39
C THR A 47 9.56 6.23 7.57
N LEU A 48 8.82 5.47 6.74
CA LEU A 48 7.70 6.00 5.97
C LEU A 48 6.54 6.47 6.87
N THR A 49 6.27 5.78 7.97
CA THR A 49 5.24 6.21 8.93
C THR A 49 5.64 7.52 9.60
N ARG A 50 6.91 7.65 10.03
CA ARG A 50 7.43 8.89 10.60
C ARG A 50 7.39 10.04 9.60
N LEU A 51 7.76 9.80 8.35
CA LEU A 51 7.65 10.79 7.27
C LEU A 51 6.19 11.25 7.06
N ASN A 52 5.23 10.33 7.10
CA ASN A 52 3.81 10.69 7.03
C ASN A 52 3.35 11.49 8.25
N TYR A 53 3.87 11.19 9.44
CA TYR A 53 3.61 12.00 10.63
C TYR A 53 4.07 13.44 10.42
N ILE A 54 5.27 13.65 9.89
CA ILE A 54 5.78 14.99 9.58
C ILE A 54 4.86 15.73 8.61
N TYR A 55 4.44 15.11 7.51
CA TYR A 55 3.52 15.74 6.57
C TYR A 55 2.18 16.14 7.21
N ASP A 56 1.68 15.35 8.14
CA ASP A 56 0.46 15.68 8.86
C ASP A 56 0.66 16.77 9.89
N LEU A 57 1.77 16.74 10.64
CA LEU A 57 2.13 17.75 11.66
C LEU A 57 2.41 19.11 11.04
N ARG A 58 3.04 19.17 9.86
CA ARG A 58 3.23 20.44 9.13
C ARG A 58 1.91 21.15 8.88
N ILE A 59 0.86 20.42 8.49
CA ILE A 59 -0.47 20.99 8.26
C ILE A 59 -1.11 21.40 9.60
N PHE A 60 -0.89 20.62 10.65
CA PHE A 60 -1.44 20.93 11.98
C PHE A 60 -0.81 22.18 12.57
N PHE A 61 0.51 22.30 12.55
CA PHE A 61 1.21 23.48 13.08
C PHE A 61 1.01 24.74 12.23
N ASP A 62 0.90 24.59 10.90
CA ASP A 62 0.47 25.69 10.03
C ASP A 62 -0.93 26.20 10.41
N PHE A 63 -1.86 25.29 10.71
CA PHE A 63 -3.18 25.65 11.22
C PHE A 63 -3.09 26.39 12.56
N LEU A 64 -2.29 25.89 13.52
CA LEU A 64 -2.13 26.56 14.81
C LEU A 64 -1.55 27.97 14.64
N SER A 65 -0.47 28.12 13.88
CA SER A 65 0.16 29.40 13.61
C SER A 65 -0.82 30.40 12.98
N ASN A 66 -1.51 30.02 11.92
CA ASN A 66 -2.33 30.94 11.12
C ASN A 66 -3.74 31.15 11.69
N ARG A 67 -4.34 30.19 12.36
CA ARG A 67 -5.73 30.25 12.82
C ARG A 67 -5.87 30.46 14.31
N LYS A 68 -5.14 29.69 15.13
CA LYS A 68 -5.19 29.83 16.59
C LYS A 68 -4.40 31.08 17.03
N TYR A 69 -3.18 31.24 16.55
CA TYR A 69 -2.31 32.35 16.91
C TYR A 69 -2.37 33.53 15.92
N ARG A 70 -3.24 33.48 14.91
CA ARG A 70 -3.49 34.54 13.93
C ARG A 70 -2.22 35.10 13.27
N GLY A 71 -1.20 34.27 13.06
CA GLY A 71 0.10 34.65 12.50
C GLY A 71 1.07 35.36 13.46
N PHE A 72 0.70 35.57 14.72
CA PHE A 72 1.61 36.19 15.71
C PHE A 72 2.72 35.28 16.19
N LYS A 73 2.66 33.97 15.88
CA LYS A 73 3.63 32.97 16.28
C LYS A 73 4.04 32.14 15.08
N ALA A 74 5.32 32.12 14.73
CA ALA A 74 5.82 31.23 13.68
C ALA A 74 5.70 29.77 14.12
N VAL A 75 5.68 28.84 13.15
CA VAL A 75 5.54 27.40 13.43
C VAL A 75 6.65 26.92 14.37
N GLN A 76 7.88 27.36 14.13
CA GLN A 76 9.06 26.95 14.89
C GLN A 76 9.08 27.50 16.34
N ASP A 77 8.33 28.58 16.58
CA ASP A 77 8.26 29.24 17.90
C ASP A 77 7.15 28.65 18.79
N ILE A 78 6.37 27.69 18.28
CA ILE A 78 5.34 27.00 19.07
C ILE A 78 6.04 26.11 20.10
N THR A 79 5.69 26.25 21.36
CA THR A 79 6.27 25.51 22.49
C THR A 79 5.35 24.36 22.96
N LEU A 80 5.84 23.57 23.93
CA LEU A 80 5.00 22.54 24.56
C LEU A 80 3.88 23.16 25.41
N GLU A 81 4.11 24.31 26.02
CA GLU A 81 3.09 25.07 26.75
C GLU A 81 1.97 25.52 25.79
N ASP A 82 2.33 25.94 24.57
CA ASP A 82 1.34 26.25 23.54
C ASP A 82 0.55 25.03 23.10
N LEU A 83 1.22 23.86 23.00
CA LEU A 83 0.55 22.61 22.67
C LEU A 83 -0.44 22.19 23.76
N GLU A 84 -0.12 22.43 25.03
CA GLU A 84 -1.01 22.18 26.16
C GLU A 84 -2.25 23.06 26.14
N GLN A 85 -2.15 24.27 25.61
CA GLN A 85 -3.28 25.20 25.42
C GLN A 85 -4.20 24.82 24.26
N VAL A 86 -3.86 23.79 23.49
CA VAL A 86 -4.73 23.28 22.40
C VAL A 86 -5.85 22.43 23.00
N THR A 87 -7.06 22.92 22.89
CA THR A 87 -8.27 22.28 23.40
C THR A 87 -8.86 21.26 22.41
N ASP A 88 -9.81 20.46 22.88
CA ASP A 88 -10.65 19.60 22.03
C ASP A 88 -11.41 20.42 20.96
N THR A 89 -11.93 21.60 21.33
CA THR A 89 -12.56 22.52 20.38
C THR A 89 -11.61 22.96 19.26
N ASP A 90 -10.35 23.29 19.58
CA ASP A 90 -9.35 23.64 18.56
C ASP A 90 -9.12 22.48 17.57
N LEU A 91 -9.11 21.25 18.06
CA LEU A 91 -8.94 20.06 17.22
C LEU A 91 -10.19 19.79 16.36
N GLU A 92 -11.38 20.07 16.84
CA GLU A 92 -12.61 20.02 16.03
C GLU A 92 -12.60 21.08 14.94
N ILE A 93 -12.16 22.31 15.25
CA ILE A 93 -11.96 23.38 14.28
C ILE A 93 -10.89 22.97 13.24
N PHE A 94 -9.81 22.29 13.65
CA PHE A 94 -8.81 21.75 12.73
C PHE A 94 -9.42 20.73 11.77
N LEU A 95 -10.27 19.79 12.23
CA LEU A 95 -10.96 18.83 11.36
C LEU A 95 -11.90 19.53 10.37
N SER A 96 -12.58 20.59 10.80
CA SER A 96 -13.40 21.42 9.90
C SER A 96 -12.55 22.15 8.87
N TYR A 97 -11.44 22.78 9.30
CA TYR A 97 -10.47 23.46 8.44
C TYR A 97 -9.94 22.56 7.33
N LEU A 98 -9.68 21.28 7.61
CA LEU A 98 -9.20 20.30 6.63
C LEU A 98 -10.18 20.04 5.46
N SER A 99 -11.45 20.44 5.58
CA SER A 99 -12.40 20.32 4.47
C SER A 99 -12.07 21.24 3.31
N ASN A 100 -11.44 22.40 3.59
CA ASN A 100 -11.01 23.37 2.58
C ASN A 100 -9.96 24.30 3.17
N TYR A 101 -8.70 24.06 2.88
CA TYR A 101 -7.58 24.80 3.46
C TYR A 101 -6.55 25.20 2.41
N LYS A 102 -5.71 26.19 2.76
CA LYS A 102 -4.54 26.55 1.96
C LYS A 102 -3.28 26.08 2.66
N PHE A 103 -2.36 25.50 1.92
CA PHE A 103 -1.04 25.11 2.39
C PHE A 103 -0.02 25.30 1.25
N HIS A 104 1.08 26.02 1.53
CA HIS A 104 2.05 26.44 0.51
C HIS A 104 1.37 27.01 -0.76
N ASN A 105 0.46 27.95 -0.60
CA ASN A 105 -0.31 28.62 -1.66
C ASN A 105 -1.21 27.70 -2.51
N LYS A 106 -1.36 26.44 -2.15
CA LYS A 106 -2.28 25.49 -2.81
C LYS A 106 -3.54 25.33 -2.00
N ARG A 107 -4.69 25.40 -2.67
CA ARG A 107 -5.98 25.05 -2.08
C ARG A 107 -6.15 23.54 -2.07
N LEU A 108 -6.41 22.97 -0.91
CA LEU A 108 -6.47 21.54 -0.64
C LEU A 108 -7.75 21.20 0.12
N SER A 109 -8.15 19.94 0.04
CA SER A 109 -9.25 19.38 0.82
C SER A 109 -8.94 17.95 1.25
N CYS A 110 -9.43 17.55 2.41
CA CYS A 110 -9.33 16.20 2.92
C CYS A 110 -10.71 15.53 2.96
N ASN A 111 -10.79 14.30 2.48
CA ASN A 111 -11.93 13.44 2.76
C ASN A 111 -11.83 12.87 4.21
N GLU A 112 -12.88 12.19 4.67
CA GLU A 112 -12.99 11.71 6.05
C GLU A 112 -11.83 10.75 6.45
N ARG A 113 -11.34 9.91 5.53
CA ARG A 113 -10.16 9.06 5.79
C ARG A 113 -8.89 9.87 6.00
N ALA A 114 -8.68 10.91 5.20
CA ALA A 114 -7.52 11.78 5.34
C ALA A 114 -7.58 12.61 6.62
N LYS A 115 -8.77 13.08 7.02
CA LYS A 115 -8.99 13.75 8.31
C LYS A 115 -8.70 12.81 9.48
N ALA A 116 -9.27 11.59 9.45
CA ALA A 116 -9.06 10.58 10.48
C ALA A 116 -7.57 10.22 10.64
N ARG A 117 -6.82 10.08 9.53
CA ARG A 117 -5.38 9.82 9.56
C ARG A 117 -4.61 10.97 10.22
N LYS A 118 -4.92 12.22 9.84
CA LYS A 118 -4.27 13.40 10.43
C LYS A 118 -4.57 13.52 11.92
N LEU A 119 -5.81 13.31 12.31
CA LEU A 119 -6.18 13.27 13.73
C LEU A 119 -5.43 12.15 14.48
N SER A 120 -5.25 10.98 13.88
CA SER A 120 -4.47 9.89 14.47
C SER A 120 -3.00 10.27 14.69
N THR A 121 -2.40 11.02 13.78
CA THR A 121 -1.03 11.56 13.93
C THR A 121 -0.97 12.54 15.11
N VAL A 122 -1.87 13.51 15.17
CA VAL A 122 -1.97 14.48 16.26
C VAL A 122 -2.17 13.77 17.60
N ARG A 123 -3.09 12.81 17.68
CA ARG A 123 -3.31 11.98 18.87
C ARG A 123 -2.06 11.23 19.32
N SER A 124 -1.29 10.69 18.36
CA SER A 124 -0.04 9.98 18.68
C SER A 124 0.98 10.92 19.32
N MET A 125 1.05 12.16 18.86
CA MET A 125 1.93 13.18 19.42
C MET A 125 1.47 13.62 20.82
N PHE A 126 0.20 13.97 21.00
CA PHE A 126 -0.35 14.32 22.32
C PHE A 126 -0.18 13.18 23.32
N LYS A 127 -0.46 11.95 22.92
CA LYS A 127 -0.27 10.76 23.77
C LYS A 127 1.19 10.58 24.17
N TYR A 128 2.14 10.86 23.28
CA TYR A 128 3.56 10.76 23.59
C TYR A 128 3.96 11.75 24.67
N PHE A 129 3.61 13.03 24.52
CA PHE A 129 3.97 14.05 25.50
C PHE A 129 3.23 13.89 26.83
N PHE A 130 1.97 13.51 26.80
CA PHE A 130 1.20 13.16 28.00
C PHE A 130 1.83 11.99 28.77
N ASN A 131 2.21 10.90 28.09
CA ASN A 131 2.85 9.76 28.73
C ASN A 131 4.27 10.07 29.27
N LYS A 132 4.89 11.15 28.79
CA LYS A 132 6.18 11.67 29.28
C LYS A 132 6.01 12.66 30.43
N GLY A 133 4.79 13.04 30.78
CA GLY A 133 4.50 14.07 31.78
C GLY A 133 4.90 15.48 31.36
N LEU A 134 5.02 15.72 30.03
CA LEU A 134 5.40 17.02 29.46
C LEU A 134 4.17 17.87 29.10
N ILE A 135 2.99 17.31 29.13
CA ILE A 135 1.68 17.98 29.14
C ILE A 135 0.80 17.29 30.18
N GLU A 136 -0.02 18.07 30.88
CA GLU A 136 -0.88 17.55 31.96
C GLU A 136 -2.18 16.93 31.42
N VAL A 137 -2.70 17.44 30.31
CA VAL A 137 -3.98 17.03 29.74
C VAL A 137 -3.86 16.62 28.28
N ASN A 138 -4.42 15.47 27.94
CA ASN A 138 -4.52 15.02 26.54
C ASN A 138 -5.92 15.29 25.98
N HIS A 139 -6.17 16.49 25.50
CA HIS A 139 -7.44 16.90 24.90
C HIS A 139 -7.80 16.12 23.63
N SER A 140 -6.82 15.55 22.93
CA SER A 140 -7.07 14.83 21.67
C SER A 140 -7.92 13.56 21.84
N THR A 141 -8.03 13.02 23.04
CA THR A 141 -8.85 11.84 23.35
C THR A 141 -10.35 12.13 23.32
N LYS A 142 -10.74 13.38 23.57
CA LYS A 142 -12.15 13.80 23.62
C LYS A 142 -12.75 14.05 22.23
N VAL A 143 -11.92 14.23 21.19
CA VAL A 143 -12.39 14.51 19.82
C VAL A 143 -12.88 13.24 19.16
N ALA A 144 -14.06 13.24 18.56
CA ALA A 144 -14.57 12.08 17.82
C ALA A 144 -13.79 11.83 16.53
N THR A 145 -13.54 10.56 16.21
CA THR A 145 -12.97 10.21 14.90
C THR A 145 -14.03 10.35 13.81
N PRO A 146 -13.72 11.01 12.67
CA PRO A 146 -14.65 11.10 11.55
C PRO A 146 -15.20 9.74 11.14
N ARG A 147 -16.50 9.66 10.90
CA ARG A 147 -17.15 8.42 10.46
C ARG A 147 -16.65 8.05 9.07
N LEU A 148 -16.20 6.82 8.92
CA LEU A 148 -15.74 6.29 7.63
C LEU A 148 -16.88 5.50 7.00
N HIS A 149 -17.36 5.97 5.86
CA HIS A 149 -18.29 5.18 5.06
C HIS A 149 -17.57 3.98 4.46
N GLU A 150 -18.12 2.80 4.62
CA GLU A 150 -17.65 1.60 3.95
C GLU A 150 -17.87 1.78 2.44
N LYS A 151 -16.82 1.52 1.66
CA LYS A 151 -16.90 1.55 0.20
C LYS A 151 -17.04 0.13 -0.28
N GLU A 152 -17.87 -0.04 -1.29
CA GLU A 152 -17.95 -1.31 -2.01
C GLU A 152 -16.56 -1.78 -2.45
N ILE A 153 -16.33 -3.08 -2.32
CA ILE A 153 -15.07 -3.69 -2.67
C ILE A 153 -15.03 -3.88 -4.18
N ILE A 154 -14.35 -2.97 -4.85
CA ILE A 154 -14.10 -3.07 -6.29
C ILE A 154 -13.09 -4.18 -6.52
N ARG A 155 -13.44 -5.16 -7.36
CA ARG A 155 -12.60 -6.26 -7.80
C ARG A 155 -12.81 -6.52 -9.29
N LEU A 156 -11.93 -7.31 -9.89
CA LEU A 156 -12.10 -7.82 -11.23
C LEU A 156 -12.86 -9.16 -11.18
N GLU A 157 -13.71 -9.40 -12.15
CA GLU A 157 -14.30 -10.71 -12.40
C GLU A 157 -13.42 -11.50 -13.39
N GLY A 158 -13.72 -12.80 -13.60
CA GLY A 158 -12.83 -13.69 -14.38
C GLY A 158 -12.60 -13.22 -15.82
N ASP A 159 -13.65 -12.78 -16.51
CA ASP A 159 -13.59 -12.25 -17.87
C ASP A 159 -12.79 -10.94 -17.96
N GLU A 160 -12.89 -10.09 -16.95
CA GLU A 160 -12.10 -8.85 -16.86
C GLU A 160 -10.61 -9.13 -16.62
N ILE A 161 -10.29 -10.20 -15.84
CA ILE A 161 -8.91 -10.63 -15.62
C ILE A 161 -8.27 -11.03 -16.94
N SER A 162 -8.92 -11.96 -17.67
CA SER A 162 -8.45 -12.42 -18.98
C SER A 162 -8.29 -11.26 -19.96
N SER A 163 -9.30 -10.39 -20.05
CA SER A 163 -9.26 -9.23 -20.94
C SER A 163 -8.12 -8.23 -20.61
N ILE A 164 -7.76 -8.06 -19.33
CA ILE A 164 -6.61 -7.21 -18.94
C ILE A 164 -5.29 -7.84 -19.37
N LEU A 165 -5.13 -9.15 -19.22
CA LEU A 165 -3.94 -9.87 -19.66
C LEU A 165 -3.82 -9.85 -21.18
N ASP A 166 -4.91 -10.15 -21.91
CA ASP A 166 -4.95 -10.08 -23.38
C ASP A 166 -4.62 -8.68 -23.91
N THR A 167 -5.16 -7.64 -23.24
CA THR A 167 -4.84 -6.26 -23.60
C THR A 167 -3.36 -5.92 -23.33
N ALA A 168 -2.77 -6.48 -22.29
CA ALA A 168 -1.35 -6.28 -21.98
C ALA A 168 -0.44 -7.04 -22.96
N GLU A 169 -0.89 -8.14 -23.51
CA GLU A 169 -0.17 -8.95 -24.50
C GLU A 169 -0.31 -8.37 -25.91
N CYS A 170 -1.56 -8.12 -26.36
CA CYS A 170 -1.86 -7.73 -27.73
C CYS A 170 -1.86 -6.22 -27.97
N GLY A 171 -2.02 -5.40 -26.92
CA GLY A 171 -2.11 -3.94 -27.05
C GLY A 171 -3.43 -3.41 -27.56
N ASN A 172 -4.48 -4.24 -27.60
CA ASN A 172 -5.79 -3.86 -28.10
C ASN A 172 -6.39 -2.69 -27.32
N GLY A 173 -6.94 -1.69 -28.01
CA GLY A 173 -7.55 -0.51 -27.38
C GLY A 173 -6.54 0.57 -26.93
N LEU A 174 -5.25 0.38 -27.14
CA LEU A 174 -4.24 1.41 -26.88
C LEU A 174 -4.27 2.51 -27.95
N SER A 175 -4.00 3.75 -27.56
CA SER A 175 -3.83 4.85 -28.51
C SER A 175 -2.57 4.66 -29.37
N LYS A 176 -2.54 5.22 -30.58
CA LYS A 176 -1.39 5.14 -31.51
C LYS A 176 -0.06 5.51 -30.83
N HIS A 177 -0.06 6.52 -29.97
CA HIS A 177 1.12 6.94 -29.23
C HIS A 177 1.54 5.91 -28.15
N ALA A 178 0.57 5.24 -27.52
CA ALA A 178 0.84 4.25 -26.48
C ALA A 178 1.36 2.91 -27.04
N VAL A 179 1.03 2.56 -28.30
CA VAL A 179 1.47 1.33 -28.97
C VAL A 179 3.01 1.25 -29.06
N GLY A 180 3.68 2.35 -29.45
CA GLY A 180 5.15 2.37 -29.54
C GLY A 180 5.88 2.13 -28.21
N TYR A 181 5.28 2.53 -27.09
CA TYR A 181 5.78 2.22 -25.77
C TYR A 181 5.40 0.80 -25.33
N HIS A 182 4.20 0.36 -25.72
CA HIS A 182 3.69 -0.97 -25.40
C HIS A 182 4.60 -2.06 -25.99
N GLU A 183 5.00 -1.95 -27.23
CA GLU A 183 5.90 -2.94 -27.87
C GLU A 183 7.21 -3.15 -27.09
N LYS A 184 7.70 -2.11 -26.43
CA LYS A 184 8.92 -2.17 -25.61
C LYS A 184 8.69 -2.72 -24.21
N THR A 185 7.44 -2.74 -23.74
CA THR A 185 7.13 -3.04 -22.34
C THR A 185 6.17 -4.20 -22.15
N LYS A 186 5.55 -4.72 -23.22
CA LYS A 186 4.48 -5.71 -23.14
C LYS A 186 4.85 -6.95 -22.34
N ILE A 187 6.01 -7.57 -22.59
CA ILE A 187 6.44 -8.78 -21.89
C ILE A 187 6.60 -8.51 -20.40
N ARG A 188 7.25 -7.39 -20.03
CA ARG A 188 7.38 -6.95 -18.66
C ARG A 188 6.02 -6.66 -18.01
N ASP A 189 5.16 -5.93 -18.73
CA ASP A 189 3.85 -5.50 -18.24
C ASP A 189 2.94 -6.72 -18.01
N CYS A 190 2.98 -7.73 -18.90
CA CYS A 190 2.33 -9.02 -18.72
C CYS A 190 2.86 -9.74 -17.48
N ALA A 191 4.17 -9.90 -17.34
CA ALA A 191 4.76 -10.56 -16.18
C ALA A 191 4.36 -9.88 -14.84
N ILE A 192 4.33 -8.54 -14.80
CA ILE A 192 3.89 -7.80 -13.62
C ILE A 192 2.41 -8.06 -13.29
N LEU A 193 1.52 -8.02 -14.30
CA LEU A 193 0.08 -8.23 -14.10
C LEU A 193 -0.23 -9.68 -13.71
N THR A 194 0.39 -10.65 -14.38
CA THR A 194 0.25 -12.07 -14.07
C THR A 194 0.75 -12.37 -12.66
N LEU A 195 1.90 -11.78 -12.24
CA LEU A 195 2.40 -11.93 -10.88
C LEU A 195 1.44 -11.35 -9.83
N PHE A 196 0.83 -10.17 -10.07
CA PHE A 196 -0.18 -9.62 -9.16
C PHE A 196 -1.41 -10.51 -9.04
N LEU A 197 -1.93 -10.98 -10.17
CA LEU A 197 -3.17 -11.74 -10.26
C LEU A 197 -3.01 -13.19 -9.80
N GLY A 198 -1.80 -13.77 -9.95
CA GLY A 198 -1.52 -15.14 -9.56
C GLY A 198 -0.96 -15.31 -8.14
N THR A 199 -0.53 -14.22 -7.46
CA THR A 199 0.08 -14.34 -6.13
C THR A 199 -0.46 -13.36 -5.10
N GLY A 200 -1.15 -12.32 -5.54
CA GLY A 200 -1.62 -11.26 -4.66
C GLY A 200 -0.50 -10.46 -3.97
N ILE A 201 0.70 -10.44 -4.51
CA ILE A 201 1.86 -9.69 -3.98
C ILE A 201 1.53 -8.22 -3.75
N ARG A 202 2.12 -7.57 -2.72
CA ARG A 202 1.98 -6.12 -2.54
C ARG A 202 2.87 -5.38 -3.53
N ILE A 203 2.42 -4.21 -4.00
CA ILE A 203 3.21 -3.38 -4.93
C ILE A 203 4.62 -3.05 -4.40
N SER A 204 4.75 -2.79 -3.10
CA SER A 204 6.06 -2.52 -2.49
C SER A 204 6.96 -3.75 -2.43
N GLU A 205 6.38 -4.95 -2.31
CA GLU A 205 7.08 -6.22 -2.34
C GLU A 205 7.54 -6.51 -3.78
N LEU A 206 6.65 -6.35 -4.77
CA LEU A 206 6.96 -6.53 -6.20
C LEU A 206 8.12 -5.62 -6.66
N VAL A 207 8.06 -4.33 -6.33
CA VAL A 207 9.12 -3.39 -6.70
C VAL A 207 10.46 -3.73 -6.01
N GLY A 208 10.40 -4.34 -4.83
CA GLY A 208 11.57 -4.77 -4.07
C GLY A 208 12.19 -6.10 -4.52
N LEU A 209 11.56 -6.85 -5.45
CA LEU A 209 12.11 -8.11 -5.94
C LEU A 209 13.41 -7.92 -6.73
N ASN A 210 14.33 -8.84 -6.51
CA ASN A 210 15.55 -9.00 -7.31
C ASN A 210 15.46 -10.27 -8.17
N ASN A 211 16.37 -10.43 -9.12
CA ASN A 211 16.44 -11.65 -9.95
C ASN A 211 16.58 -12.90 -9.05
N GLU A 212 17.46 -12.80 -8.06
CA GLU A 212 17.81 -13.88 -7.13
C GLU A 212 16.66 -14.20 -6.14
N SER A 213 15.61 -13.37 -6.11
CA SER A 213 14.45 -13.63 -5.28
C SER A 213 13.57 -14.76 -5.80
N ILE A 214 13.69 -15.12 -7.09
CA ILE A 214 12.85 -16.12 -7.77
C ILE A 214 13.53 -17.48 -7.77
N ASP A 215 12.79 -18.50 -7.37
CA ASP A 215 13.19 -19.90 -7.44
C ASP A 215 12.22 -20.64 -8.39
N PHE A 216 12.65 -20.81 -9.63
CA PHE A 216 11.87 -21.54 -10.64
C PHE A 216 11.80 -23.04 -10.38
N SER A 217 12.76 -23.61 -9.61
CA SER A 217 12.76 -25.05 -9.31
C SER A 217 11.63 -25.42 -8.33
N ASN A 218 11.27 -24.49 -7.45
CA ASN A 218 10.21 -24.66 -6.47
C ASN A 218 8.97 -23.80 -6.74
N ASN A 219 8.90 -23.12 -7.88
CA ASN A 219 7.83 -22.19 -8.23
C ASN A 219 7.52 -21.20 -7.09
N SER A 220 8.56 -20.60 -6.53
CA SER A 220 8.45 -19.74 -5.35
C SER A 220 9.33 -18.50 -5.44
N PHE A 221 9.04 -17.52 -4.58
CA PHE A 221 9.89 -16.34 -4.42
C PHE A 221 9.83 -15.79 -3.01
N VAL A 222 10.90 -15.12 -2.60
CA VAL A 222 11.02 -14.51 -1.27
C VAL A 222 10.66 -13.04 -1.35
N VAL A 223 9.77 -12.60 -0.46
CA VAL A 223 9.42 -11.18 -0.30
C VAL A 223 9.80 -10.66 1.07
N THR A 224 10.22 -9.41 1.13
CA THR A 224 10.41 -8.70 2.41
C THR A 224 9.14 -7.94 2.76
N ARG A 225 8.45 -8.37 3.81
CA ARG A 225 7.20 -7.77 4.31
C ARG A 225 7.49 -6.56 5.21
N LYS A 226 6.43 -5.84 5.57
CA LYS A 226 6.52 -4.71 6.51
C LYS A 226 7.16 -5.15 7.84
N GLY A 227 8.22 -4.48 8.24
CA GLY A 227 8.99 -4.79 9.45
C GLY A 227 10.22 -5.67 9.21
N GLY A 228 10.59 -5.92 7.93
CA GLY A 228 11.79 -6.68 7.58
C GLY A 228 11.61 -8.20 7.58
N ASN A 229 10.45 -8.72 7.97
CA ASN A 229 10.17 -10.15 7.94
C ASN A 229 10.12 -10.67 6.52
N GLN A 230 10.76 -11.79 6.25
CA GLN A 230 10.70 -12.49 4.98
C GLN A 230 9.52 -13.46 4.96
N ALA A 231 8.95 -13.66 3.77
CA ALA A 231 7.95 -14.68 3.52
C ALA A 231 8.18 -15.28 2.14
N ILE A 232 7.92 -16.57 2.03
CA ILE A 232 7.92 -17.30 0.76
C ILE A 232 6.49 -17.23 0.20
N LEU A 233 6.38 -16.90 -1.08
CA LEU A 233 5.14 -16.99 -1.84
C LEU A 233 5.35 -17.97 -2.99
N TYR A 234 4.32 -18.71 -3.31
CA TYR A 234 4.32 -19.67 -4.41
C TYR A 234 3.56 -19.12 -5.59
N PHE A 235 3.91 -19.58 -6.79
CA PHE A 235 3.24 -19.20 -8.04
C PHE A 235 2.95 -20.41 -8.93
N SER A 236 1.97 -20.24 -9.82
CA SER A 236 1.62 -21.26 -10.83
C SER A 236 2.61 -21.29 -11.99
N GLU A 237 2.58 -22.33 -12.80
CA GLU A 237 3.37 -22.43 -14.03
C GLU A 237 3.16 -21.22 -14.95
N GLU A 238 1.92 -20.76 -15.12
CA GLU A 238 1.58 -19.58 -15.92
C GLU A 238 2.33 -18.32 -15.47
N VAL A 239 2.43 -18.09 -14.15
CA VAL A 239 3.22 -16.98 -13.59
C VAL A 239 4.70 -17.21 -13.84
N GLY A 240 5.17 -18.46 -13.69
CA GLY A 240 6.55 -18.85 -13.97
C GLY A 240 6.96 -18.57 -15.41
N ASP A 241 6.12 -18.96 -16.37
CA ASP A 241 6.35 -18.73 -17.80
C ASP A 241 6.42 -17.25 -18.15
N ALA A 242 5.50 -16.45 -17.61
CA ALA A 242 5.52 -15.00 -17.82
C ALA A 242 6.78 -14.33 -17.24
N LEU A 243 7.25 -14.80 -16.08
CA LEU A 243 8.48 -14.32 -15.46
C LEU A 243 9.71 -14.75 -16.26
N ALA A 244 9.77 -16.00 -16.70
CA ALA A 244 10.88 -16.54 -17.49
C ALA A 244 10.99 -15.83 -18.84
N ALA A 245 9.88 -15.59 -19.54
CA ALA A 245 9.86 -14.84 -20.78
C ALA A 245 10.40 -13.40 -20.60
N TYR A 246 10.02 -12.74 -19.51
CA TYR A 246 10.54 -11.40 -19.21
C TYR A 246 12.03 -11.44 -18.85
N LEU A 247 12.49 -12.37 -18.05
CA LEU A 247 13.89 -12.50 -17.68
C LEU A 247 14.76 -12.78 -18.90
N ALA A 248 14.34 -13.69 -19.78
CA ALA A 248 15.04 -13.98 -21.04
C ALA A 248 15.16 -12.73 -21.92
N GLN A 249 14.09 -11.91 -22.04
CA GLN A 249 14.15 -10.64 -22.75
C GLN A 249 15.16 -9.67 -22.10
N LYS A 250 15.15 -9.57 -20.77
CA LYS A 250 15.99 -8.68 -19.99
C LYS A 250 17.48 -9.06 -20.12
N GLU A 251 17.82 -10.33 -20.00
CA GLU A 251 19.18 -10.86 -20.11
C GLU A 251 19.78 -10.65 -21.49
N ASN A 252 18.96 -10.70 -22.54
CA ASN A 252 19.38 -10.45 -23.91
C ASN A 252 19.45 -8.96 -24.29
N ASP A 253 19.10 -8.02 -23.40
CA ASP A 253 19.17 -6.59 -23.68
C ASP A 253 20.50 -6.01 -23.23
N PRO A 254 21.43 -5.64 -24.16
CA PRO A 254 22.76 -5.15 -23.81
C PRO A 254 22.77 -3.79 -23.09
N ARG A 255 21.62 -3.14 -22.99
CA ARG A 255 21.46 -1.84 -22.30
C ARG A 255 21.23 -2.02 -20.80
N VAL A 256 20.93 -3.23 -20.35
CA VAL A 256 20.75 -3.53 -18.93
C VAL A 256 22.13 -3.57 -18.25
N PRO A 257 22.39 -2.74 -17.22
CA PRO A 257 23.65 -2.80 -16.50
C PRO A 257 23.83 -4.17 -15.81
N SER A 258 25.03 -4.72 -15.89
CA SER A 258 25.39 -6.01 -15.28
C SER A 258 25.16 -6.04 -13.76
N GLU A 259 25.27 -4.89 -13.11
CA GLU A 259 25.11 -4.69 -11.66
C GLU A 259 23.65 -4.46 -11.24
N GLU A 260 22.69 -4.46 -12.19
CA GLU A 260 21.29 -4.20 -11.86
C GLU A 260 20.57 -5.50 -11.45
N HIS A 261 20.38 -5.65 -10.15
CA HIS A 261 19.75 -6.82 -9.55
C HIS A 261 18.22 -6.78 -9.56
N ALA A 262 17.59 -5.60 -9.78
CA ALA A 262 16.15 -5.49 -9.73
C ALA A 262 15.45 -6.42 -10.71
N LEU A 263 14.44 -7.17 -10.28
CA LEU A 263 13.67 -8.03 -11.16
C LEU A 263 13.01 -7.21 -12.27
N PHE A 264 12.24 -6.19 -11.95
CA PHE A 264 11.52 -5.37 -12.93
C PHE A 264 12.18 -4.01 -13.16
N LEU A 265 12.42 -3.70 -14.45
CA LEU A 265 13.09 -2.48 -14.86
C LEU A 265 12.14 -1.47 -15.53
N SER A 266 12.43 -0.20 -15.35
CA SER A 266 11.85 0.89 -16.14
C SER A 266 12.48 0.93 -17.54
N LEU A 267 11.96 1.79 -18.43
CA LEU A 267 12.58 2.05 -19.75
C LEU A 267 13.95 2.75 -19.65
N GLN A 268 14.35 3.16 -18.45
CA GLN A 268 15.68 3.73 -18.18
C GLN A 268 16.66 2.69 -17.61
N TYR A 269 16.29 1.41 -17.67
CA TYR A 269 17.10 0.27 -17.17
C TYR A 269 17.47 0.38 -15.69
N ARG A 270 16.60 0.96 -14.90
CA ARG A 270 16.68 1.05 -13.43
C ARG A 270 15.45 0.38 -12.82
N ARG A 271 15.55 -0.03 -11.57
CA ARG A 271 14.43 -0.58 -10.80
C ARG A 271 13.14 0.21 -11.05
N ILE A 272 12.06 -0.50 -11.37
CA ILE A 272 10.75 0.12 -11.59
C ILE A 272 10.24 0.76 -10.30
N THR A 273 9.59 1.91 -10.41
CA THR A 273 9.03 2.61 -9.24
C THR A 273 7.60 2.17 -8.96
N VAL A 274 7.16 2.29 -7.70
CA VAL A 274 5.77 2.09 -7.30
C VAL A 274 4.82 2.88 -8.20
N ARG A 275 5.16 4.14 -8.52
CA ARG A 275 4.32 4.99 -9.37
C ARG A 275 4.23 4.50 -10.81
N ALA A 276 5.30 3.96 -11.35
CA ALA A 276 5.30 3.39 -12.71
C ALA A 276 4.39 2.15 -12.76
N VAL A 277 4.43 1.28 -11.76
CA VAL A 277 3.54 0.11 -11.64
C VAL A 277 2.09 0.52 -11.46
N GLU A 278 1.78 1.53 -10.65
CA GLU A 278 0.42 2.09 -10.53
C GLU A 278 -0.11 2.60 -11.88
N ASN A 279 0.73 3.31 -12.64
CA ASN A 279 0.37 3.82 -13.95
C ASN A 279 0.17 2.69 -14.98
N LEU A 280 1.00 1.64 -14.92
CA LEU A 280 0.87 0.44 -15.74
C LEU A 280 -0.49 -0.23 -15.50
N VAL A 281 -0.82 -0.55 -14.25
CA VAL A 281 -2.11 -1.17 -13.90
C VAL A 281 -3.26 -0.28 -14.36
N LYS A 282 -3.18 1.03 -14.11
CA LYS A 282 -4.21 1.98 -14.56
C LYS A 282 -4.35 2.04 -16.08
N LYS A 283 -3.25 1.91 -16.84
CA LYS A 283 -3.23 1.93 -18.32
C LYS A 283 -4.14 0.83 -18.87
N TYR A 284 -3.92 -0.40 -18.47
CA TYR A 284 -4.67 -1.55 -18.98
C TYR A 284 -6.09 -1.62 -18.39
N ALA A 285 -6.23 -1.40 -17.10
CA ALA A 285 -7.54 -1.41 -16.46
C ALA A 285 -8.51 -0.36 -17.02
N LYS A 286 -8.03 0.80 -17.44
CA LYS A 286 -8.89 1.85 -18.04
C LYS A 286 -9.49 1.42 -19.37
N ILE A 287 -8.84 0.55 -20.11
CA ILE A 287 -9.32 0.02 -21.39
C ILE A 287 -10.45 -0.99 -21.16
N VAL A 288 -10.21 -1.95 -20.27
CA VAL A 288 -11.11 -3.08 -20.02
C VAL A 288 -12.26 -2.69 -19.08
N THR A 289 -11.95 -1.93 -18.02
CA THR A 289 -12.92 -1.57 -16.97
C THR A 289 -12.94 -0.06 -16.72
N PRO A 290 -13.39 0.77 -17.66
CA PRO A 290 -13.30 2.24 -17.58
C PRO A 290 -14.05 2.81 -16.37
N LEU A 291 -15.10 2.14 -15.89
CA LEU A 291 -15.91 2.57 -14.75
C LEU A 291 -15.33 2.12 -13.40
N LYS A 292 -14.45 1.11 -13.39
CA LYS A 292 -13.81 0.60 -12.16
C LYS A 292 -12.45 1.27 -11.95
N LYS A 293 -12.22 1.81 -10.77
CA LYS A 293 -10.90 2.33 -10.39
C LYS A 293 -10.01 1.20 -9.89
N ILE A 294 -9.41 0.47 -10.82
CA ILE A 294 -8.49 -0.62 -10.51
C ILE A 294 -7.09 -0.07 -10.14
N THR A 295 -6.50 -0.64 -9.12
CA THR A 295 -5.17 -0.33 -8.60
C THR A 295 -4.46 -1.64 -8.24
N PRO A 296 -3.14 -1.67 -8.02
CA PRO A 296 -2.44 -2.87 -7.56
C PRO A 296 -3.06 -3.52 -6.31
N HIS A 297 -3.57 -2.68 -5.38
CA HIS A 297 -4.28 -3.21 -4.21
C HIS A 297 -5.60 -3.91 -4.59
N LYS A 298 -6.26 -3.48 -5.67
CA LYS A 298 -7.48 -4.13 -6.17
C LYS A 298 -7.17 -5.44 -6.88
N LEU A 299 -6.04 -5.54 -7.61
CA LEU A 299 -5.55 -6.82 -8.17
C LEU A 299 -5.28 -7.83 -7.05
N ARG A 300 -4.65 -7.40 -5.97
CA ARG A 300 -4.44 -8.24 -4.78
C ARG A 300 -5.78 -8.64 -4.12
N SER A 301 -6.77 -7.75 -4.05
CA SER A 301 -8.11 -8.08 -3.54
C SER A 301 -8.82 -9.07 -4.46
N THR A 302 -8.62 -8.97 -5.77
CA THR A 302 -9.12 -9.92 -6.78
C THR A 302 -8.56 -11.32 -6.55
N TYR A 303 -7.23 -11.43 -6.42
CA TYR A 303 -6.56 -12.69 -6.09
C TYR A 303 -7.08 -13.29 -4.77
N GLY A 304 -7.15 -12.50 -3.70
CA GLY A 304 -7.64 -12.99 -2.42
C GLY A 304 -9.13 -13.41 -2.47
N THR A 305 -9.94 -12.79 -3.34
CA THR A 305 -11.33 -13.22 -3.59
C THR A 305 -11.37 -14.57 -4.30
N ALA A 306 -10.57 -14.74 -5.34
CA ALA A 306 -10.47 -16.01 -6.07
C ALA A 306 -10.00 -17.15 -5.14
N LEU A 307 -8.95 -16.88 -4.36
CA LEU A 307 -8.42 -17.84 -3.38
C LEU A 307 -9.47 -18.22 -2.32
N TYR A 308 -10.25 -17.25 -1.83
CA TYR A 308 -11.33 -17.55 -0.87
C TYR A 308 -12.48 -18.34 -1.50
N ARG A 309 -12.85 -18.04 -2.74
CA ARG A 309 -13.87 -18.82 -3.46
C ARG A 309 -13.46 -20.27 -3.65
N GLU A 310 -12.16 -20.51 -3.94
CA GLU A 310 -11.61 -21.84 -4.15
C GLU A 310 -11.44 -22.64 -2.85
N THR A 311 -10.93 -22.00 -1.80
CA THR A 311 -10.57 -22.71 -0.55
C THR A 311 -11.68 -22.69 0.50
N GLY A 312 -12.58 -21.70 0.49
CA GLY A 312 -13.54 -21.45 1.57
C GLY A 312 -12.90 -21.03 2.90
N ASP A 313 -11.58 -20.98 2.96
CA ASP A 313 -10.82 -20.75 4.21
C ASP A 313 -10.22 -19.34 4.28
N ILE A 314 -10.75 -18.55 5.21
CA ILE A 314 -10.31 -17.18 5.45
C ILE A 314 -8.92 -17.11 6.06
N TYR A 315 -8.49 -18.15 6.80
CA TYR A 315 -7.17 -18.21 7.43
C TYR A 315 -6.08 -18.45 6.38
N ILE A 316 -6.32 -19.33 5.43
CA ILE A 316 -5.43 -19.53 4.27
C ILE A 316 -5.27 -18.22 3.50
N VAL A 317 -6.36 -17.53 3.21
CA VAL A 317 -6.32 -16.23 2.52
C VAL A 317 -5.54 -15.19 3.34
N ALA A 318 -5.76 -15.13 4.64
CA ALA A 318 -5.05 -14.19 5.52
C ALA A 318 -3.54 -14.48 5.57
N ASP A 319 -3.15 -15.75 5.64
CA ASP A 319 -1.74 -16.18 5.67
C ASP A 319 -1.04 -15.86 4.35
N VAL A 320 -1.57 -16.33 3.23
CA VAL A 320 -1.02 -16.08 1.89
C VAL A 320 -0.88 -14.58 1.63
N LEU A 321 -1.93 -13.80 1.93
CA LEU A 321 -1.87 -12.35 1.81
C LEU A 321 -1.01 -11.69 2.91
N GLY A 322 -0.61 -12.39 3.97
CA GLY A 322 0.16 -11.84 5.08
C GLY A 322 -0.59 -10.72 5.82
N HIS A 323 -1.83 -10.95 6.15
CA HIS A 323 -2.62 -10.07 7.00
C HIS A 323 -2.36 -10.44 8.46
N ARG A 324 -1.91 -9.49 9.27
CA ARG A 324 -1.70 -9.70 10.71
C ARG A 324 -3.00 -9.91 11.48
N ASP A 325 -4.10 -9.33 10.99
CA ASP A 325 -5.42 -9.42 11.59
C ASP A 325 -6.39 -10.03 10.58
N VAL A 326 -6.87 -11.23 10.90
CA VAL A 326 -7.86 -11.98 10.11
C VAL A 326 -9.19 -11.21 10.00
N ASN A 327 -9.53 -10.36 10.97
CA ASN A 327 -10.73 -9.52 10.89
C ASN A 327 -10.68 -8.55 9.70
N THR A 328 -9.49 -8.09 9.32
CA THR A 328 -9.31 -7.30 8.09
C THR A 328 -9.73 -8.10 6.86
N THR A 329 -9.33 -9.37 6.81
CA THR A 329 -9.68 -10.31 5.73
C THR A 329 -11.19 -10.61 5.76
N ARG A 330 -11.74 -10.93 6.94
CA ARG A 330 -13.18 -11.24 7.13
C ARG A 330 -14.10 -10.13 6.63
N LYS A 331 -13.80 -8.87 6.93
CA LYS A 331 -14.57 -7.72 6.46
C LYS A 331 -14.58 -7.60 4.94
N HIS A 332 -13.45 -7.93 4.29
CA HIS A 332 -13.33 -7.87 2.84
C HIS A 332 -14.09 -8.99 2.11
N TYR A 333 -14.33 -10.12 2.77
CA TYR A 333 -14.96 -11.29 2.14
C TYR A 333 -16.33 -11.64 2.72
N ALA A 334 -16.89 -10.81 3.61
CA ALA A 334 -18.18 -11.06 4.28
C ALA A 334 -19.33 -11.29 3.29
N ALA A 335 -19.37 -10.55 2.17
CA ALA A 335 -20.41 -10.73 1.15
C ALA A 335 -20.30 -12.07 0.41
N ILE A 336 -19.08 -12.59 0.22
CA ILE A 336 -18.83 -13.88 -0.44
C ILE A 336 -19.18 -15.05 0.49
N THR A 337 -19.10 -14.83 1.80
CA THR A 337 -19.47 -15.84 2.81
C THR A 337 -20.94 -16.23 2.69
N GLU A 338 -21.81 -15.34 2.25
CA GLU A 338 -23.24 -15.63 2.02
C GLU A 338 -23.45 -16.60 0.86
N ASP A 339 -22.77 -16.36 -0.28
CA ASP A 339 -22.84 -17.27 -1.45
C ASP A 339 -22.24 -18.64 -1.10
N HIS A 340 -21.15 -18.65 -0.33
CA HIS A 340 -20.55 -19.90 0.14
C HIS A 340 -21.43 -20.66 1.13
N ARG A 341 -22.13 -19.98 2.04
CA ARG A 341 -23.12 -20.58 2.93
C ARG A 341 -24.25 -21.24 2.16
N ARG A 342 -24.71 -20.62 1.07
CA ARG A 342 -25.73 -21.21 0.19
C ARG A 342 -25.20 -22.44 -0.52
N SER A 343 -23.98 -22.41 -1.06
CA SER A 343 -23.39 -23.55 -1.77
C SER A 343 -23.13 -24.78 -0.89
N VAL A 344 -22.89 -24.58 0.41
CA VAL A 344 -22.68 -25.68 1.37
C VAL A 344 -23.97 -26.08 2.11
N ALA A 345 -25.11 -25.44 1.84
CA ALA A 345 -26.39 -25.79 2.49
C ALA A 345 -26.77 -27.25 2.25
N ASP A 346 -26.43 -27.79 1.07
CA ASP A 346 -26.73 -29.19 0.68
C ASP A 346 -25.59 -30.17 1.03
N ALA A 347 -24.54 -29.70 1.72
CA ALA A 347 -23.40 -30.56 2.08
C ALA A 347 -23.77 -31.63 3.13
N VAL A 348 -24.82 -31.38 3.92
CA VAL A 348 -25.34 -32.34 4.91
C VAL A 348 -26.54 -33.07 4.31
N LYS A 349 -26.33 -34.30 3.80
CA LYS A 349 -27.40 -35.18 3.34
C LYS A 349 -28.10 -35.77 4.55
N LEU A 350 -29.37 -35.39 4.75
CA LEU A 350 -30.21 -35.85 5.91
C LEU A 350 -30.75 -37.27 5.71
N HIS A 351 -30.82 -37.79 4.45
CA HIS A 351 -31.26 -39.14 4.14
C HIS A 351 -30.23 -39.82 3.25
N LYS A 352 -30.00 -41.11 3.50
CA LYS A 352 -29.30 -41.99 2.54
C LYS A 352 -30.13 -42.08 1.27
N GLN A 353 -29.58 -41.77 0.11
CA GLN A 353 -30.20 -42.15 -1.17
C GLN A 353 -30.18 -43.67 -1.27
N GLU A 354 -31.35 -44.29 -1.33
CA GLU A 354 -31.49 -45.69 -1.70
C GLU A 354 -31.08 -45.83 -3.15
N GLY A 355 -29.87 -46.38 -3.39
CA GLY A 355 -29.39 -46.64 -4.75
C GLY A 355 -27.90 -46.71 -4.94
N ASP A 356 -27.11 -47.29 -4.02
CA ASP A 356 -25.78 -47.81 -4.32
C ASP A 356 -25.70 -49.25 -3.79
N GLN A 357 -26.13 -50.20 -4.67
CA GLN A 357 -25.75 -51.59 -4.61
C GLN A 357 -24.69 -51.86 -5.65
#